data_fc9dd06fcd7a8322797aecdfe5da378b
#
_entry.id   fc9dd06fcd7a8322797aecdfe5da378b
#
_cell.length_a   1.000
_cell.length_b   1.000
_cell.length_c   1.000
_cell.angle_alpha   90.00
_cell.angle_beta   90.00
_cell.angle_gamma   90.00
#
_symmetry.space_group_name_H-M   'P 1'
#
loop_
_entity.id
_entity.type
_entity.pdbx_description
1 polymer ?
#
loop_
_entity_poly.entity_id
_entity_poly.type
_entity_poly.pdbx_seq_one_letter_code
_entity_poly.pdbx_strand_id
1 'polypeptide(L)'
;MATQAATGEARATSASMRSGAELLRSLDDGRQVFLDGERVGKVVEHPAFREAARQIARLLDIAAAPELRERMTFVSPKTGAPVWRAWQIPRTHADLKAKRLFSEAWAEATFGLMGRTPDHVAGFFTGFAAVPRVFAAGGQQFADNVVRFYEECRDNHLYASYAIVPPQIDRSKPAHRQSDPALYAGVVKERDDGIVIAGAQQLATAAVFSDYLHLACIHPLQPGDENYANAVAVPINAPGLKLYPRRPFARERMSSLDYPLTSRFDEADCFCVFDDVFVPWERVFIYRNLEVSRDQWWKTPAHLYGNHQAQCRYATKLRFMMGLAKRMNEMTGNDANPAVAIQMGELAAFATIVDSMLQAHETTATVDADGILWPSQTTLYSVMALQSELNGRMLEIIRELAGAAMITLPSSARDFDDPTIAADIDRYMQSGKADARTRVATLRMVWDFLGTEFGSRHAQYEKFYGGASFLVKQNVNRFFDYKRATAMVDAALALPAVEPARHL
;
A
#
# COMPACT_ATOMS: atom_id res chain seq x y z
N MET A 1 6.20 39.62 19.22
CA MET A 1 7.24 38.68 18.79
C MET A 1 6.70 37.97 17.55
N ALA A 2 7.31 38.22 16.40
CA ALA A 2 6.82 37.73 15.12
C ALA A 2 7.14 36.24 15.00
N THR A 3 6.10 35.43 14.88
CA THR A 3 6.19 34.00 14.57
C THR A 3 6.60 33.84 13.10
N GLN A 4 7.83 33.43 12.85
CA GLN A 4 8.26 33.04 11.49
C GLN A 4 7.39 31.88 11.03
N ALA A 5 6.57 32.14 10.02
CA ALA A 5 5.92 31.09 9.24
C ALA A 5 7.02 30.25 8.58
N ALA A 6 7.06 28.96 8.86
CA ALA A 6 7.89 28.02 8.12
C ALA A 6 7.34 27.90 6.70
N THR A 7 7.77 28.80 5.82
CA THR A 7 7.63 28.66 4.38
C THR A 7 8.54 27.52 3.98
N GLY A 8 7.96 26.40 3.56
CA GLY A 8 8.72 25.33 2.93
C GLY A 8 9.43 25.91 1.71
N GLU A 9 10.70 26.21 1.82
CA GLU A 9 11.53 26.60 0.69
C GLU A 9 11.42 25.50 -0.37
N ALA A 10 10.98 25.88 -1.56
CA ALA A 10 10.95 24.99 -2.73
C ALA A 10 12.39 24.49 -2.94
N ARG A 11 12.62 23.20 -2.71
CA ARG A 11 13.92 22.57 -2.98
C ARG A 11 14.27 22.83 -4.44
N ALA A 12 15.43 23.43 -4.68
CA ALA A 12 15.96 23.59 -6.03
C ALA A 12 15.97 22.23 -6.72
N THR A 13 15.40 22.15 -7.94
CA THR A 13 15.31 20.92 -8.73
C THR A 13 16.70 20.30 -8.86
N SER A 14 16.93 19.21 -8.14
CA SER A 14 18.18 18.47 -8.17
C SER A 14 18.28 17.73 -9.50
N ALA A 15 19.36 17.90 -10.23
CA ALA A 15 19.67 17.10 -11.42
C ALA A 15 19.94 15.60 -11.09
N SER A 16 20.04 15.26 -9.81
CA SER A 16 20.28 13.91 -9.30
C SER A 16 19.06 13.31 -8.61
N MET A 17 18.92 12.00 -8.70
CA MET A 17 17.89 11.24 -7.96
C MET A 17 18.09 11.41 -6.45
N ARG A 18 16.98 11.57 -5.70
CA ARG A 18 17.02 11.61 -4.23
C ARG A 18 17.55 10.28 -3.70
N SER A 19 18.59 10.33 -2.91
CA SER A 19 19.20 9.16 -2.26
C SER A 19 18.49 8.76 -0.97
N GLY A 20 18.69 7.51 -0.53
CA GLY A 20 18.21 7.05 0.77
C GLY A 20 18.78 7.87 1.95
N ALA A 21 20.04 8.30 1.85
CA ALA A 21 20.65 9.17 2.86
C ALA A 21 19.96 10.55 2.96
N GLU A 22 19.52 11.11 1.84
CA GLU A 22 18.74 12.37 1.82
C GLU A 22 17.36 12.18 2.43
N LEU A 23 16.69 11.04 2.14
CA LEU A 23 15.44 10.69 2.81
C LEU A 23 15.65 10.64 4.33
N LEU A 24 16.62 9.86 4.82
CA LEU A 24 16.85 9.72 6.27
C LEU A 24 17.11 11.06 6.94
N ARG A 25 17.88 11.95 6.31
CA ARG A 25 18.09 13.31 6.84
C ARG A 25 16.81 14.14 6.88
N SER A 26 15.93 14.01 5.88
CA SER A 26 14.69 14.79 5.81
C SER A 26 13.65 14.37 6.86
N LEU A 27 13.81 13.20 7.50
CA LEU A 27 12.93 12.76 8.59
C LEU A 27 13.19 13.46 9.92
N ASP A 28 14.29 14.21 10.05
CA ASP A 28 14.61 15.07 11.23
C ASP A 28 14.10 16.50 10.98
N ASP A 29 12.79 16.66 10.82
CA ASP A 29 12.11 17.89 10.42
C ASP A 29 11.16 18.45 11.48
N GLY A 30 11.20 17.89 12.69
CA GLY A 30 10.35 18.32 13.80
C GLY A 30 8.94 17.74 13.80
N ARG A 31 8.64 16.76 12.92
CA ARG A 31 7.35 16.05 12.89
C ARG A 31 6.90 15.57 14.27
N GLN A 32 5.60 15.65 14.53
CA GLN A 32 5.04 15.30 15.82
C GLN A 32 4.56 13.85 15.82
N VAL A 33 5.40 12.93 16.24
CA VAL A 33 5.11 11.50 16.42
C VAL A 33 5.05 11.20 17.90
N PHE A 34 4.00 10.52 18.36
CA PHE A 34 3.82 10.16 19.77
C PHE A 34 3.71 8.64 19.91
N LEU A 35 4.51 8.08 20.80
CA LEU A 35 4.56 6.64 21.05
C LEU A 35 4.77 6.39 22.55
N ASP A 36 4.05 5.43 23.12
CA ASP A 36 4.15 5.02 24.53
C ASP A 36 4.01 6.19 25.52
N GLY A 37 3.18 7.20 25.18
CA GLY A 37 2.93 8.39 26.01
C GLY A 37 3.94 9.51 25.84
N GLU A 38 4.95 9.34 25.00
CA GLU A 38 6.02 10.31 24.79
C GLU A 38 6.10 10.80 23.35
N ARG A 39 6.66 12.01 23.16
CA ARG A 39 7.00 12.50 21.83
C ARG A 39 8.31 11.87 21.37
N VAL A 40 8.29 11.24 20.20
CA VAL A 40 9.49 10.71 19.55
C VAL A 40 10.40 11.87 19.13
N GLY A 41 11.64 11.87 19.57
CA GLY A 41 12.60 12.92 19.20
C GLY A 41 13.02 12.80 17.75
N LYS A 42 13.69 11.69 17.40
CA LYS A 42 14.15 11.42 16.03
C LYS A 42 13.67 10.05 15.55
N VAL A 43 12.87 10.05 14.51
CA VAL A 43 12.31 8.83 13.90
C VAL A 43 13.41 7.86 13.45
N VAL A 44 14.47 8.37 12.84
CA VAL A 44 15.59 7.57 12.29
C VAL A 44 16.47 6.91 13.37
N GLU A 45 16.40 7.37 14.62
CA GLU A 45 17.16 6.80 15.74
C GLU A 45 16.28 5.89 16.61
N HIS A 46 14.96 6.09 16.56
CA HIS A 46 14.03 5.38 17.43
C HIS A 46 13.92 3.88 17.06
N PRO A 47 14.06 2.94 18.01
CA PRO A 47 14.08 1.50 17.76
C PRO A 47 12.87 0.99 16.96
N ALA A 48 11.70 1.57 17.17
CA ALA A 48 10.45 1.20 16.49
C ALA A 48 10.41 1.56 14.99
N PHE A 49 11.24 2.53 14.54
CA PHE A 49 11.11 3.10 13.20
C PHE A 49 12.39 3.02 12.36
N ARG A 50 13.55 3.01 13.00
CA ARG A 50 14.85 3.15 12.32
C ARG A 50 15.09 2.13 11.20
N GLU A 51 14.72 0.86 11.42
CA GLU A 51 14.96 -0.18 10.41
C GLU A 51 13.99 -0.08 9.24
N ALA A 52 12.70 0.21 9.49
CA ALA A 52 11.74 0.48 8.44
C ALA A 52 12.14 1.71 7.61
N ALA A 53 12.60 2.79 8.26
CA ALA A 53 13.13 3.98 7.57
C ALA A 53 14.34 3.62 6.67
N ARG A 54 15.25 2.76 7.13
CA ARG A 54 16.38 2.26 6.33
C ARG A 54 15.93 1.42 5.14
N GLN A 55 14.88 0.58 5.30
CA GLN A 55 14.36 -0.17 4.16
C GLN A 55 13.76 0.77 3.11
N ILE A 56 13.01 1.79 3.52
CA ILE A 56 12.49 2.80 2.58
C ILE A 56 13.65 3.56 1.91
N ALA A 57 14.66 3.97 2.67
CA ALA A 57 15.86 4.62 2.12
C ALA A 57 16.55 3.74 1.06
N ARG A 58 16.68 2.43 1.34
CA ARG A 58 17.21 1.46 0.37
C ARG A 58 16.41 1.40 -0.92
N LEU A 59 15.07 1.57 -0.89
CA LEU A 59 14.26 1.62 -2.12
C LEU A 59 14.65 2.81 -3.00
N LEU A 60 14.93 3.97 -2.39
CA LEU A 60 15.39 5.14 -3.13
C LEU A 60 16.76 4.88 -3.77
N ASP A 61 17.69 4.26 -3.02
CA ASP A 61 19.01 3.90 -3.55
C ASP A 61 18.92 2.90 -4.70
N ILE A 62 18.01 1.92 -4.63
CA ILE A 62 17.70 1.00 -5.73
C ILE A 62 17.20 1.77 -6.96
N ALA A 63 16.33 2.76 -6.78
CA ALA A 63 15.82 3.56 -7.89
C ALA A 63 16.89 4.48 -8.50
N ALA A 64 17.89 4.88 -7.72
CA ALA A 64 19.02 5.71 -8.15
C ALA A 64 20.18 4.89 -8.76
N ALA A 65 20.17 3.56 -8.63
CA ALA A 65 21.25 2.69 -9.09
C ALA A 65 21.44 2.77 -10.62
N PRO A 66 22.65 3.02 -11.12
CA PRO A 66 22.88 3.23 -12.56
C PRO A 66 22.43 2.05 -13.43
N GLU A 67 22.63 0.82 -12.96
CA GLU A 67 22.28 -0.42 -13.65
C GLU A 67 20.78 -0.67 -13.74
N LEU A 68 19.99 -0.02 -12.87
CA LEU A 68 18.53 -0.10 -12.86
C LEU A 68 17.84 1.12 -13.47
N ARG A 69 18.62 2.09 -13.95
CA ARG A 69 18.09 3.39 -14.41
C ARG A 69 16.98 3.26 -15.45
N GLU A 70 17.15 2.42 -16.46
CA GLU A 70 16.15 2.20 -17.50
C GLU A 70 14.84 1.64 -16.93
N ARG A 71 14.95 0.68 -16.00
CA ARG A 71 13.79 0.06 -15.32
C ARG A 71 13.10 1.05 -14.38
N MET A 72 13.88 1.85 -13.65
CA MET A 72 13.39 2.64 -12.51
C MET A 72 12.98 4.07 -12.87
N THR A 73 13.44 4.59 -14.02
CA THR A 73 13.21 6.00 -14.34
C THR A 73 12.59 6.23 -15.71
N PHE A 74 11.96 7.40 -15.84
CA PHE A 74 11.61 8.01 -17.11
C PHE A 74 12.04 9.49 -17.08
N VAL A 75 12.06 10.14 -18.23
CA VAL A 75 12.45 11.56 -18.33
C VAL A 75 11.27 12.44 -17.96
N SER A 76 11.43 13.33 -16.99
CA SER A 76 10.41 14.31 -16.63
C SER A 76 10.14 15.23 -17.83
N PRO A 77 8.87 15.37 -18.26
CA PRO A 77 8.54 16.29 -19.36
C PRO A 77 8.74 17.75 -19.01
N LYS A 78 8.87 18.10 -17.71
CA LYS A 78 9.05 19.46 -17.24
C LYS A 78 10.51 19.84 -17.08
N THR A 79 11.33 18.96 -16.50
CA THR A 79 12.71 19.27 -16.13
C THR A 79 13.76 18.62 -17.03
N GLY A 80 13.38 17.61 -17.82
CA GLY A 80 14.32 16.79 -18.60
C GLY A 80 15.17 15.84 -17.74
N ALA A 81 15.01 15.85 -16.42
CA ALA A 81 15.75 14.98 -15.49
C ALA A 81 15.10 13.59 -15.37
N PRO A 82 15.87 12.55 -14.98
CA PRO A 82 15.32 11.26 -14.65
C PRO A 82 14.51 11.33 -13.35
N VAL A 83 13.30 10.77 -13.38
CA VAL A 83 12.37 10.71 -12.22
C VAL A 83 11.79 9.31 -12.10
N TRP A 84 11.30 8.95 -10.90
CA TRP A 84 10.75 7.61 -10.68
C TRP A 84 9.61 7.29 -11.63
N ARG A 85 9.67 6.13 -12.24
CA ARG A 85 8.63 5.62 -13.15
C ARG A 85 7.26 5.45 -12.46
N ALA A 86 7.24 5.38 -11.13
CA ALA A 86 6.01 5.43 -10.35
C ALA A 86 5.11 6.62 -10.72
N TRP A 87 5.71 7.77 -11.06
CA TRP A 87 5.03 9.01 -11.43
C TRP A 87 4.68 9.11 -12.93
N GLN A 88 5.01 8.11 -13.75
CA GLN A 88 4.71 8.14 -15.17
C GLN A 88 3.19 8.02 -15.41
N ILE A 89 2.60 8.97 -16.14
CA ILE A 89 1.23 8.83 -16.66
C ILE A 89 1.29 7.87 -17.85
N PRO A 90 0.71 6.65 -17.77
CA PRO A 90 0.78 5.69 -18.84
C PRO A 90 -0.14 6.10 -20.01
N ARG A 91 0.39 6.05 -21.22
CA ARG A 91 -0.35 6.30 -22.46
C ARG A 91 -0.41 5.06 -23.34
N THR A 92 0.48 4.10 -23.09
CA THR A 92 0.60 2.85 -23.82
C THR A 92 0.65 1.66 -22.86
N HIS A 93 0.35 0.47 -23.36
CA HIS A 93 0.52 -0.78 -22.59
C HIS A 93 1.98 -0.99 -22.16
N ALA A 94 2.95 -0.52 -22.98
CA ALA A 94 4.37 -0.55 -22.62
C ALA A 94 4.67 0.31 -21.39
N ASP A 95 4.06 1.50 -21.28
CA ASP A 95 4.22 2.36 -20.10
C ASP A 95 3.67 1.70 -18.83
N LEU A 96 2.49 1.08 -18.94
CA LEU A 96 1.87 0.41 -17.80
C LEU A 96 2.69 -0.81 -17.35
N LYS A 97 3.19 -1.61 -18.30
CA LYS A 97 4.13 -2.71 -18.02
C LYS A 97 5.42 -2.19 -17.36
N ALA A 98 5.94 -1.06 -17.82
CA ALA A 98 7.14 -0.45 -17.24
C ALA A 98 6.89 0.02 -15.78
N LYS A 99 5.70 0.55 -15.47
CA LYS A 99 5.29 0.86 -14.09
C LYS A 99 5.22 -0.40 -13.23
N ARG A 100 4.70 -1.52 -13.75
CA ARG A 100 4.71 -2.81 -13.05
C ARG A 100 6.13 -3.24 -12.71
N LEU A 101 7.03 -3.24 -13.69
CA LEU A 101 8.42 -3.64 -13.49
C LEU A 101 9.16 -2.76 -12.46
N PHE A 102 8.82 -1.48 -12.39
CA PHE A 102 9.28 -0.58 -11.33
C PHE A 102 8.78 -1.05 -9.95
N SER A 103 7.47 -1.20 -9.80
CA SER A 103 6.85 -1.58 -8.52
C SER A 103 7.29 -2.98 -8.06
N GLU A 104 7.48 -3.92 -8.99
CA GLU A 104 8.05 -5.24 -8.70
C GLU A 104 9.46 -5.15 -8.12
N ALA A 105 10.34 -4.29 -8.65
CA ALA A 105 11.70 -4.13 -8.12
C ALA A 105 11.71 -3.68 -6.65
N TRP A 106 10.85 -2.73 -6.29
CA TRP A 106 10.70 -2.29 -4.91
C TRP A 106 10.00 -3.32 -4.02
N ALA A 107 9.01 -4.02 -4.56
CA ALA A 107 8.34 -5.11 -3.86
C ALA A 107 9.28 -6.29 -3.59
N GLU A 108 10.14 -6.66 -4.55
CA GLU A 108 11.16 -7.70 -4.39
C GLU A 108 12.17 -7.36 -3.28
N ALA A 109 12.60 -6.10 -3.20
CA ALA A 109 13.50 -5.62 -2.14
C ALA A 109 12.90 -5.69 -0.73
N THR A 110 11.57 -5.74 -0.62
CA THR A 110 10.81 -5.84 0.64
C THR A 110 10.02 -7.15 0.75
N PHE A 111 10.22 -8.09 -0.15
CA PHE A 111 9.48 -9.35 -0.21
C PHE A 111 7.95 -9.17 -0.27
N GLY A 112 7.50 -8.04 -0.80
CA GLY A 112 6.10 -7.64 -0.80
C GLY A 112 5.50 -7.32 0.58
N LEU A 113 6.33 -7.15 1.61
CA LEU A 113 5.89 -6.91 2.99
C LEU A 113 5.66 -5.43 3.31
N MET A 114 6.16 -4.50 2.51
CA MET A 114 5.81 -3.08 2.64
C MET A 114 4.77 -2.70 1.60
N GLY A 115 3.57 -2.39 2.07
CA GLY A 115 2.40 -2.17 1.20
C GLY A 115 2.24 -0.73 0.73
N ARG A 116 2.77 0.21 1.50
CA ARG A 116 2.64 1.66 1.26
C ARG A 116 3.98 2.33 1.02
N THR A 117 4.79 1.70 0.17
CA THR A 117 6.01 2.29 -0.39
C THR A 117 5.70 3.58 -1.18
N PRO A 118 6.67 4.45 -1.46
CA PRO A 118 6.43 5.75 -2.10
C PRO A 118 5.66 5.68 -3.42
N ASP A 119 5.71 4.58 -4.16
CA ASP A 119 5.01 4.36 -5.43
C ASP A 119 3.48 4.19 -5.29
N HIS A 120 2.99 3.84 -4.10
CA HIS A 120 1.55 3.62 -3.91
C HIS A 120 0.75 4.91 -4.07
N VAL A 121 1.05 5.95 -3.29
CA VAL A 121 0.35 7.24 -3.37
C VAL A 121 0.78 8.03 -4.61
N ALA A 122 1.99 7.81 -5.12
CA ALA A 122 2.40 8.31 -6.43
C ALA A 122 1.44 7.84 -7.53
N GLY A 123 0.94 6.59 -7.48
CA GLY A 123 -0.08 6.11 -8.39
C GLY A 123 -1.37 6.92 -8.34
N PHE A 124 -1.85 7.28 -7.14
CA PHE A 124 -3.06 8.11 -6.99
C PHE A 124 -2.86 9.50 -7.59
N PHE A 125 -1.79 10.21 -7.23
CA PHE A 125 -1.53 11.54 -7.78
C PHE A 125 -1.25 11.53 -9.29
N THR A 126 -0.61 10.47 -9.80
CA THR A 126 -0.49 10.26 -11.25
C THR A 126 -1.86 10.20 -11.92
N GLY A 127 -2.81 9.50 -11.32
CA GLY A 127 -4.18 9.41 -11.83
C GLY A 127 -4.97 10.72 -11.70
N PHE A 128 -4.80 11.46 -10.62
CA PHE A 128 -5.42 12.78 -10.44
C PHE A 128 -4.90 13.77 -11.47
N ALA A 129 -3.57 13.86 -11.64
CA ALA A 129 -2.95 14.76 -12.60
C ALA A 129 -3.19 14.38 -14.07
N ALA A 130 -3.50 13.11 -14.36
CA ALA A 130 -3.87 12.65 -15.69
C ALA A 130 -5.23 13.20 -16.15
N VAL A 131 -6.15 13.51 -15.21
CA VAL A 131 -7.52 13.96 -15.52
C VAL A 131 -7.89 15.18 -14.64
N PRO A 132 -7.14 16.29 -14.73
CA PRO A 132 -7.31 17.45 -13.84
C PRO A 132 -8.69 18.13 -13.98
N ARG A 133 -9.38 17.95 -15.11
CA ARG A 133 -10.73 18.49 -15.33
C ARG A 133 -11.76 18.05 -14.28
N VAL A 134 -11.54 16.92 -13.61
CA VAL A 134 -12.41 16.48 -12.52
C VAL A 134 -12.35 17.47 -11.35
N PHE A 135 -11.17 17.99 -11.05
CA PHE A 135 -10.96 18.96 -9.98
C PHE A 135 -11.38 20.37 -10.42
N ALA A 136 -11.27 20.69 -11.71
CA ALA A 136 -11.75 21.97 -12.29
C ALA A 136 -13.25 22.17 -12.09
N ALA A 137 -14.03 21.12 -11.90
CA ALA A 137 -15.46 21.23 -11.56
C ALA A 137 -15.70 21.90 -10.19
N GLY A 138 -14.72 21.92 -9.30
CA GLY A 138 -14.73 22.68 -8.04
C GLY A 138 -14.11 24.07 -8.17
N GLY A 139 -13.40 24.36 -9.26
CA GLY A 139 -12.65 25.59 -9.54
C GLY A 139 -11.33 25.28 -10.24
N GLN A 140 -10.97 26.05 -11.25
CA GLN A 140 -9.76 25.82 -12.06
C GLN A 140 -8.49 25.78 -11.20
N GLN A 141 -8.40 26.60 -10.16
CA GLN A 141 -7.27 26.62 -9.24
C GLN A 141 -6.99 25.26 -8.60
N PHE A 142 -8.02 24.46 -8.31
CA PHE A 142 -7.86 23.15 -7.70
C PHE A 142 -7.27 22.13 -8.67
N ALA A 143 -7.65 22.19 -9.93
CA ALA A 143 -7.02 21.40 -10.99
C ALA A 143 -5.53 21.77 -11.16
N ASP A 144 -5.22 23.07 -11.19
CA ASP A 144 -3.86 23.58 -11.30
C ASP A 144 -3.00 23.15 -10.09
N ASN A 145 -3.58 23.16 -8.90
CA ASN A 145 -2.93 22.72 -7.66
C ASN A 145 -2.58 21.22 -7.69
N VAL A 146 -3.51 20.38 -8.15
CA VAL A 146 -3.25 18.92 -8.29
C VAL A 146 -2.08 18.67 -9.24
N VAL A 147 -2.07 19.31 -10.41
CA VAL A 147 -0.99 19.17 -11.40
C VAL A 147 0.33 19.65 -10.82
N ARG A 148 0.33 20.82 -10.17
CA ARG A 148 1.54 21.41 -9.56
C ARG A 148 2.10 20.51 -8.45
N PHE A 149 1.27 19.98 -7.59
CA PHE A 149 1.69 19.07 -6.53
C PHE A 149 2.24 17.75 -7.09
N TYR A 150 1.57 17.18 -8.11
CA TYR A 150 2.08 16.01 -8.81
C TYR A 150 3.47 16.26 -9.40
N GLU A 151 3.66 17.38 -10.10
CA GLU A 151 4.94 17.76 -10.70
C GLU A 151 6.02 17.95 -9.63
N GLU A 152 5.70 18.63 -8.52
CA GLU A 152 6.60 18.84 -7.41
C GLU A 152 7.07 17.50 -6.81
N CYS A 153 6.13 16.59 -6.49
CA CYS A 153 6.46 15.29 -5.94
C CYS A 153 7.28 14.43 -6.91
N ARG A 154 6.91 14.42 -8.20
CA ARG A 154 7.62 13.70 -9.25
C ARG A 154 9.06 14.20 -9.40
N ASP A 155 9.23 15.52 -9.54
CA ASP A 155 10.51 16.11 -9.91
C ASP A 155 11.49 16.22 -8.74
N ASN A 156 10.99 16.16 -7.49
CA ASN A 156 11.79 16.15 -6.27
C ASN A 156 11.82 14.78 -5.56
N HIS A 157 11.27 13.72 -6.17
CA HIS A 157 11.24 12.36 -5.61
C HIS A 157 10.64 12.33 -4.18
N LEU A 158 9.52 13.02 -3.99
CA LEU A 158 8.89 13.12 -2.67
C LEU A 158 8.01 11.90 -2.38
N TYR A 159 7.96 11.57 -1.12
CA TYR A 159 7.13 10.50 -0.60
C TYR A 159 5.84 11.07 0.00
N ALA A 160 4.70 10.76 -0.60
CA ALA A 160 3.39 11.07 -0.04
C ALA A 160 2.75 9.81 0.55
N SER A 161 2.20 9.91 1.75
CA SER A 161 1.24 8.96 2.32
C SER A 161 -0.18 9.53 2.23
N TYR A 162 -1.18 8.75 2.65
CA TYR A 162 -2.56 9.26 2.72
C TYR A 162 -3.26 8.89 4.03
N ALA A 163 -4.23 9.72 4.43
CA ALA A 163 -5.22 9.47 5.48
C ALA A 163 -6.61 9.77 4.89
N ILE A 164 -7.34 8.73 4.49
CA ILE A 164 -8.58 8.85 3.72
C ILE A 164 -9.79 8.19 4.39
N VAL A 165 -9.57 7.51 5.51
CA VAL A 165 -10.62 6.82 6.27
C VAL A 165 -10.89 7.59 7.55
N PRO A 166 -12.12 8.10 7.78
CA PRO A 166 -12.46 8.76 9.04
C PRO A 166 -12.50 7.76 10.20
N PRO A 167 -12.35 8.21 11.44
CA PRO A 167 -12.58 7.40 12.63
C PRO A 167 -13.97 6.74 12.60
N GLN A 168 -14.04 5.50 13.11
CA GLN A 168 -15.29 4.73 13.11
C GLN A 168 -16.07 5.00 14.41
N ILE A 169 -16.62 6.22 14.57
CA ILE A 169 -17.28 6.66 15.81
C ILE A 169 -18.70 6.09 15.88
N ASP A 170 -19.63 6.65 15.10
CA ASP A 170 -21.00 6.15 15.00
C ASP A 170 -21.35 5.95 13.52
N ARG A 171 -21.32 4.70 13.07
CA ARG A 171 -21.54 4.33 11.66
C ARG A 171 -23.00 4.47 11.21
N SER A 172 -23.93 4.69 12.14
CA SER A 172 -25.34 4.92 11.83
C SER A 172 -25.62 6.38 11.45
N LYS A 173 -24.65 7.28 11.65
CA LYS A 173 -24.79 8.72 11.44
C LYS A 173 -23.82 9.22 10.36
N PRO A 174 -24.27 10.21 9.55
CA PRO A 174 -23.36 10.93 8.66
C PRO A 174 -22.35 11.78 9.43
N ALA A 175 -21.33 12.29 8.73
CA ALA A 175 -20.24 13.06 9.33
C ALA A 175 -20.75 14.29 10.11
N HIS A 176 -21.67 15.06 9.52
CA HIS A 176 -22.24 16.28 10.15
C HIS A 176 -23.16 16.04 11.36
N ARG A 177 -23.55 14.78 11.61
CA ARG A 177 -24.42 14.40 12.76
C ARG A 177 -23.69 13.62 13.84
N GLN A 178 -22.38 13.53 13.76
CA GLN A 178 -21.58 13.02 14.87
C GLN A 178 -21.74 13.92 16.11
N SER A 179 -21.40 13.41 17.28
CA SER A 179 -21.58 14.13 18.55
C SER A 179 -20.71 15.38 18.68
N ASP A 180 -19.61 15.45 17.93
CA ASP A 180 -18.69 16.57 17.85
C ASP A 180 -18.25 16.73 16.40
N PRO A 181 -18.34 17.95 15.81
CA PRO A 181 -17.93 18.20 14.44
C PRO A 181 -16.41 17.99 14.20
N ALA A 182 -15.58 18.01 15.24
CA ALA A 182 -14.14 17.77 15.15
C ALA A 182 -13.73 16.28 15.29
N LEU A 183 -14.69 15.34 15.31
CA LEU A 183 -14.36 13.91 15.34
C LEU A 183 -13.75 13.42 14.02
N TYR A 184 -14.16 13.99 12.90
CA TYR A 184 -13.60 13.72 11.57
C TYR A 184 -12.83 14.95 11.10
N ALA A 185 -11.72 14.72 10.39
CA ALA A 185 -10.94 15.82 9.85
C ALA A 185 -11.76 16.61 8.81
N GLY A 186 -12.00 17.87 9.11
CA GLY A 186 -12.79 18.78 8.29
C GLY A 186 -12.31 20.22 8.37
N VAL A 187 -12.84 21.06 7.49
CA VAL A 187 -12.56 22.50 7.50
C VAL A 187 -13.34 23.16 8.64
N VAL A 188 -12.62 23.79 9.57
CA VAL A 188 -13.21 24.52 10.69
C VAL A 188 -13.13 26.04 10.52
N LYS A 189 -12.21 26.51 9.67
CA LYS A 189 -12.05 27.93 9.38
C LYS A 189 -11.50 28.16 7.97
N GLU A 190 -12.03 29.17 7.29
CA GLU A 190 -11.50 29.70 6.04
C GLU A 190 -10.73 30.98 6.33
N ARG A 191 -9.65 31.22 5.58
CA ARG A 191 -8.80 32.40 5.63
C ARG A 191 -8.52 32.85 4.21
N ASP A 192 -8.05 34.10 4.05
CA ASP A 192 -7.69 34.66 2.74
C ASP A 192 -6.56 33.83 2.08
N ASP A 193 -5.64 33.28 2.88
CA ASP A 193 -4.46 32.55 2.44
C ASP A 193 -4.60 31.01 2.46
N GLY A 194 -5.74 30.48 2.93
CA GLY A 194 -5.95 29.02 3.02
C GLY A 194 -7.08 28.62 3.92
N ILE A 195 -7.04 27.38 4.40
CA ILE A 195 -8.03 26.78 5.27
C ILE A 195 -7.39 26.22 6.54
N VAL A 196 -8.16 26.08 7.61
CA VAL A 196 -7.76 25.40 8.84
C VAL A 196 -8.55 24.12 8.97
N ILE A 197 -7.85 23.02 9.23
CA ILE A 197 -8.42 21.69 9.40
C ILE A 197 -8.26 21.25 10.84
N ALA A 198 -9.36 20.78 11.44
CA ALA A 198 -9.36 20.11 12.73
C ALA A 198 -10.07 18.76 12.65
N GLY A 199 -9.75 17.86 13.58
CA GLY A 199 -10.32 16.53 13.68
C GLY A 199 -9.32 15.42 13.42
N ALA A 200 -9.80 14.23 13.05
CA ALA A 200 -8.94 13.07 12.92
C ALA A 200 -9.24 12.24 11.65
N GLN A 201 -8.20 11.53 11.20
CA GLN A 201 -8.26 10.49 10.17
C GLN A 201 -7.39 9.30 10.58
N GLN A 202 -7.67 8.12 10.02
CA GLN A 202 -6.96 6.89 10.40
C GLN A 202 -6.39 6.13 9.22
N LEU A 203 -5.59 5.13 9.56
CA LEU A 203 -4.90 4.22 8.63
C LEU A 203 -3.90 4.92 7.70
N ALA A 204 -3.19 5.94 8.23
CA ALA A 204 -2.08 6.56 7.54
C ALA A 204 -0.82 5.68 7.67
N THR A 205 -0.79 4.58 6.92
CA THR A 205 0.35 3.66 6.89
C THR A 205 1.57 4.36 6.34
N ALA A 206 2.70 4.21 7.03
CA ALA A 206 4.00 4.80 6.69
C ALA A 206 4.07 6.34 6.74
N ALA A 207 3.04 7.02 7.28
CA ALA A 207 3.06 8.49 7.42
C ALA A 207 4.27 8.99 8.19
N VAL A 208 4.77 8.21 9.17
CA VAL A 208 5.98 8.55 9.94
C VAL A 208 7.22 8.74 9.06
N PHE A 209 7.23 8.18 7.85
CA PHE A 209 8.39 8.19 6.93
C PHE A 209 8.17 9.07 5.70
N SER A 210 6.99 9.66 5.52
CA SER A 210 6.66 10.44 4.32
C SER A 210 7.02 11.91 4.46
N ASP A 211 7.05 12.63 3.33
CA ASP A 211 7.21 14.08 3.27
C ASP A 211 5.85 14.79 3.39
N TYR A 212 4.80 14.20 2.80
CA TYR A 212 3.45 14.76 2.78
C TYR A 212 2.39 13.72 3.18
N LEU A 213 1.33 14.20 3.81
CA LEU A 213 0.09 13.47 4.06
C LEU A 213 -1.01 14.01 3.15
N HIS A 214 -1.53 13.16 2.28
CA HIS A 214 -2.76 13.46 1.54
C HIS A 214 -3.97 13.16 2.42
N LEU A 215 -4.69 14.20 2.82
CA LEU A 215 -5.96 14.09 3.53
C LEU A 215 -7.10 14.14 2.51
N ALA A 216 -7.98 13.14 2.54
CA ALA A 216 -9.25 13.11 1.80
C ALA A 216 -10.25 12.23 2.54
N CYS A 217 -11.47 12.11 2.03
CA CYS A 217 -12.48 11.18 2.53
C CYS A 217 -12.89 10.19 1.43
N ILE A 218 -12.74 8.88 1.70
CA ILE A 218 -13.16 7.83 0.77
C ILE A 218 -14.59 7.35 1.07
N HIS A 219 -15.11 7.63 2.25
CA HIS A 219 -16.48 7.28 2.59
C HIS A 219 -17.47 8.16 1.81
N PRO A 220 -18.63 7.61 1.41
CA PRO A 220 -19.69 8.41 0.81
C PRO A 220 -20.11 9.52 1.76
N LEU A 221 -20.03 10.75 1.28
CA LEU A 221 -20.49 11.95 1.95
C LEU A 221 -21.85 12.37 1.37
N GLN A 222 -22.69 13.00 2.18
CA GLN A 222 -24.04 13.41 1.81
C GLN A 222 -24.26 14.90 2.10
N PRO A 223 -25.34 15.51 1.61
CA PRO A 223 -25.66 16.92 1.91
C PRO A 223 -25.62 17.21 3.41
N GLY A 224 -24.87 18.23 3.80
CA GLY A 224 -24.53 18.58 5.18
C GLY A 224 -23.10 18.19 5.57
N ASP A 225 -22.44 17.31 4.80
CA ASP A 225 -21.06 16.87 5.06
C ASP A 225 -20.00 17.72 4.33
N GLU A 226 -20.33 18.89 3.79
CA GLU A 226 -19.44 19.72 2.95
C GLU A 226 -18.11 20.04 3.64
N ASN A 227 -18.12 20.27 4.95
CA ASN A 227 -16.91 20.55 5.72
C ASN A 227 -15.90 19.40 5.71
N TYR A 228 -16.31 18.18 5.38
CA TYR A 228 -15.47 16.98 5.30
C TYR A 228 -15.15 16.58 3.84
N ALA A 229 -15.80 17.26 2.86
CA ALA A 229 -15.63 16.99 1.44
C ALA A 229 -14.43 17.77 0.86
N ASN A 230 -13.23 17.45 1.37
CA ASN A 230 -12.00 18.12 1.02
C ASN A 230 -10.93 17.11 0.57
N ALA A 231 -9.98 17.60 -0.22
CA ALA A 231 -8.74 16.89 -0.52
C ALA A 231 -7.57 17.88 -0.48
N VAL A 232 -6.56 17.58 0.33
CA VAL A 232 -5.41 18.48 0.54
C VAL A 232 -4.12 17.69 0.70
N ALA A 233 -2.97 18.35 0.51
CA ALA A 233 -1.65 17.85 0.89
C ALA A 233 -1.11 18.66 2.08
N VAL A 234 -0.76 17.95 3.15
CA VAL A 234 -0.24 18.53 4.38
C VAL A 234 1.20 18.07 4.57
N PRO A 235 2.19 18.97 4.75
CA PRO A 235 3.53 18.55 5.15
C PRO A 235 3.46 17.75 6.47
N ILE A 236 4.23 16.67 6.58
CA ILE A 236 4.19 15.82 7.79
C ILE A 236 4.60 16.60 9.06
N ASN A 237 5.46 17.59 8.90
CA ASN A 237 5.91 18.46 9.99
C ASN A 237 5.02 19.69 10.20
N ALA A 238 3.85 19.77 9.58
CA ALA A 238 2.94 20.91 9.74
C ALA A 238 2.61 21.11 11.22
N PRO A 239 2.63 22.37 11.73
CA PRO A 239 2.18 22.67 13.08
C PRO A 239 0.74 22.18 13.29
N GLY A 240 0.52 21.47 14.40
CA GLY A 240 -0.77 20.89 14.75
C GLY A 240 -1.05 19.50 14.18
N LEU A 241 -0.28 19.00 13.19
CA LEU A 241 -0.41 17.62 12.74
C LEU A 241 0.29 16.68 13.72
N LYS A 242 -0.47 15.77 14.31
CA LYS A 242 0.01 14.78 15.30
C LYS A 242 -0.19 13.37 14.74
N LEU A 243 0.85 12.55 14.78
CA LEU A 243 0.85 11.17 14.34
C LEU A 243 0.91 10.25 15.55
N TYR A 244 -0.07 9.34 15.65
CA TYR A 244 -0.12 8.31 16.67
C TYR A 244 0.00 6.93 16.00
N PRO A 245 1.23 6.40 15.84
CA PRO A 245 1.43 5.06 15.33
C PRO A 245 0.78 4.03 16.26
N ARG A 246 0.23 2.95 15.68
CA ARG A 246 -0.12 1.80 16.50
C ARG A 246 1.10 1.24 17.22
N ARG A 247 0.89 0.40 18.22
CA ARG A 247 1.98 -0.32 18.90
C ARG A 247 2.93 -0.93 17.86
N PRO A 248 4.22 -0.54 17.86
CA PRO A 248 5.22 -1.11 16.97
C PRO A 248 5.47 -2.58 17.30
N PHE A 249 5.71 -3.37 16.28
CA PHE A 249 6.13 -4.76 16.45
C PHE A 249 7.66 -4.85 16.54
N ALA A 250 8.37 -4.00 15.80
CA ALA A 250 9.81 -3.81 15.96
C ALA A 250 10.10 -3.17 17.33
N ARG A 251 11.02 -3.78 18.09
CA ARG A 251 11.39 -3.37 19.46
C ARG A 251 12.90 -3.28 19.59
N GLU A 252 13.33 -2.63 20.66
CA GLU A 252 14.74 -2.61 21.02
C GLU A 252 15.28 -4.03 21.27
N ARG A 253 16.50 -4.30 20.81
CA ARG A 253 17.21 -5.59 20.98
C ARG A 253 16.55 -6.80 20.33
N MET A 254 15.70 -6.61 19.31
CA MET A 254 15.23 -7.73 18.52
C MET A 254 16.38 -8.37 17.73
N SER A 255 16.54 -9.68 17.88
CA SER A 255 17.42 -10.46 17.03
C SER A 255 16.81 -10.64 15.64
N SER A 256 17.60 -10.42 14.58
CA SER A 256 17.18 -10.68 13.22
C SER A 256 17.08 -12.19 12.90
N LEU A 257 17.59 -13.08 13.76
CA LEU A 257 17.35 -14.51 13.68
C LEU A 257 15.97 -14.87 14.23
N ASP A 258 15.56 -14.26 15.36
CA ASP A 258 14.28 -14.53 16.00
C ASP A 258 13.11 -13.86 15.29
N TYR A 259 13.32 -12.67 14.73
CA TYR A 259 12.31 -11.83 14.07
C TYR A 259 12.83 -11.28 12.75
N PRO A 260 13.07 -12.15 11.74
CA PRO A 260 13.77 -11.75 10.50
C PRO A 260 12.98 -10.74 9.67
N LEU A 261 11.66 -10.73 9.74
CA LEU A 261 10.77 -9.85 9.00
C LEU A 261 10.30 -8.66 9.84
N THR A 262 9.78 -8.93 11.03
CA THR A 262 9.28 -7.91 11.97
C THR A 262 10.33 -6.84 12.26
N SER A 263 11.59 -7.25 12.46
CA SER A 263 12.69 -6.32 12.78
C SER A 263 12.99 -5.30 11.68
N ARG A 264 12.46 -5.47 10.45
CA ARG A 264 12.82 -4.67 9.28
C ARG A 264 11.65 -3.97 8.59
N PHE A 265 10.45 -4.57 8.57
CA PHE A 265 9.38 -4.19 7.64
C PHE A 265 8.11 -3.67 8.32
N ASP A 266 8.20 -3.17 9.53
CA ASP A 266 7.06 -2.61 10.26
C ASP A 266 6.74 -1.19 9.78
N GLU A 267 5.69 -1.05 8.96
CA GLU A 267 5.34 0.20 8.26
C GLU A 267 4.72 1.30 9.15
N ALA A 268 4.42 1.05 10.42
CA ALA A 268 3.80 2.01 11.34
C ALA A 268 2.48 2.60 10.81
N ASP A 269 1.36 1.92 11.08
CA ASP A 269 0.03 2.44 10.74
C ASP A 269 -0.37 3.53 11.75
N CYS A 270 -0.67 4.75 11.27
CA CYS A 270 -0.93 5.90 12.13
C CYS A 270 -2.41 6.30 12.18
N PHE A 271 -2.83 6.74 13.34
CA PHE A 271 -3.96 7.63 13.54
C PHE A 271 -3.45 9.07 13.50
N CYS A 272 -4.08 9.93 12.71
CA CYS A 272 -3.66 11.31 12.50
C CYS A 272 -4.66 12.26 13.14
N VAL A 273 -4.18 13.20 13.95
CA VAL A 273 -4.97 14.27 14.54
C VAL A 273 -4.51 15.60 13.96
N PHE A 274 -5.45 16.36 13.49
CA PHE A 274 -5.30 17.72 12.98
C PHE A 274 -5.80 18.69 14.08
N ASP A 275 -4.87 19.36 14.72
CA ASP A 275 -5.13 20.33 15.78
C ASP A 275 -4.91 21.73 15.20
N ASP A 276 -5.97 22.28 14.57
CA ASP A 276 -5.97 23.55 13.85
C ASP A 276 -4.85 23.67 12.81
N VAL A 277 -4.70 22.63 11.96
CA VAL A 277 -3.67 22.59 10.93
C VAL A 277 -4.00 23.54 9.81
N PHE A 278 -3.15 24.54 9.57
CA PHE A 278 -3.26 25.45 8.44
C PHE A 278 -2.80 24.79 7.14
N VAL A 279 -3.63 24.93 6.08
CA VAL A 279 -3.34 24.45 4.73
C VAL A 279 -3.51 25.62 3.76
N PRO A 280 -2.45 26.08 3.10
CA PRO A 280 -2.55 27.18 2.12
C PRO A 280 -3.31 26.74 0.86
N TRP A 281 -3.95 27.69 0.17
CA TRP A 281 -4.83 27.39 -0.97
C TRP A 281 -4.13 26.56 -2.07
N GLU A 282 -2.86 26.73 -2.31
CA GLU A 282 -2.09 25.97 -3.31
C GLU A 282 -1.91 24.49 -2.98
N ARG A 283 -2.26 24.07 -1.75
CA ARG A 283 -2.26 22.68 -1.29
C ARG A 283 -3.67 22.10 -1.17
N VAL A 284 -4.68 22.86 -1.56
CA VAL A 284 -6.09 22.41 -1.58
C VAL A 284 -6.44 21.95 -2.99
N PHE A 285 -6.94 20.72 -3.11
CA PHE A 285 -7.33 20.08 -4.37
C PHE A 285 -8.84 19.96 -4.52
N ILE A 286 -9.55 19.83 -3.40
CA ILE A 286 -11.01 19.84 -3.31
C ILE A 286 -11.38 20.66 -2.07
N TYR A 287 -12.35 21.54 -2.22
CA TYR A 287 -12.85 22.38 -1.14
C TYR A 287 -14.37 22.31 -1.06
N ARG A 288 -14.88 21.74 0.04
CA ARG A 288 -16.32 21.64 0.37
C ARG A 288 -17.19 21.16 -0.79
N ASN A 289 -16.69 20.24 -1.61
CA ASN A 289 -17.39 19.77 -2.80
C ASN A 289 -17.63 18.25 -2.76
N LEU A 290 -18.87 17.86 -2.45
CA LEU A 290 -19.29 16.47 -2.30
C LEU A 290 -19.15 15.67 -3.61
N GLU A 291 -19.47 16.31 -4.75
CA GLU A 291 -19.42 15.65 -6.04
C GLU A 291 -17.98 15.36 -6.45
N VAL A 292 -17.12 16.36 -6.41
CA VAL A 292 -15.68 16.20 -6.76
C VAL A 292 -14.98 15.26 -5.78
N SER A 293 -15.35 15.30 -4.48
CA SER A 293 -14.81 14.38 -3.46
C SER A 293 -15.10 12.90 -3.78
N ARG A 294 -16.27 12.61 -4.36
CA ARG A 294 -16.62 11.28 -4.86
C ARG A 294 -15.92 11.00 -6.20
N ASP A 295 -15.99 11.94 -7.12
CA ASP A 295 -15.60 11.77 -8.52
C ASP A 295 -14.08 11.62 -8.71
N GLN A 296 -13.26 12.17 -7.80
CA GLN A 296 -11.80 11.95 -7.81
C GLN A 296 -11.41 10.46 -7.85
N TRP A 297 -12.22 9.59 -7.23
CA TRP A 297 -11.94 8.15 -7.18
C TRP A 297 -12.45 7.37 -8.39
N TRP A 298 -13.48 7.88 -9.08
CA TRP A 298 -14.20 7.14 -10.11
C TRP A 298 -14.06 7.72 -11.51
N LYS A 299 -13.87 9.04 -11.61
CA LYS A 299 -13.71 9.75 -12.88
C LYS A 299 -12.24 10.07 -13.19
N THR A 300 -11.30 9.58 -12.38
CA THR A 300 -9.87 9.58 -12.65
C THR A 300 -9.31 8.16 -12.54
N PRO A 301 -8.17 7.84 -13.17
CA PRO A 301 -7.54 6.52 -13.03
C PRO A 301 -6.77 6.34 -11.71
N ALA A 302 -6.89 7.26 -10.75
CA ALA A 302 -6.12 7.26 -9.51
C ALA A 302 -6.25 5.95 -8.72
N HIS A 303 -7.49 5.49 -8.50
CA HIS A 303 -7.75 4.25 -7.79
C HIS A 303 -7.19 3.03 -8.55
N LEU A 304 -7.20 3.06 -9.89
CA LEU A 304 -6.65 1.99 -10.72
C LEU A 304 -5.13 1.94 -10.63
N TYR A 305 -4.44 3.09 -10.74
CA TYR A 305 -2.97 3.11 -10.67
C TYR A 305 -2.43 2.78 -9.28
N GLY A 306 -3.04 3.31 -8.21
CA GLY A 306 -2.64 2.97 -6.84
C GLY A 306 -2.85 1.49 -6.52
N ASN A 307 -3.96 0.90 -6.97
CA ASN A 307 -4.22 -0.52 -6.75
C ASN A 307 -3.47 -1.44 -7.74
N HIS A 308 -3.09 -0.97 -8.92
CA HIS A 308 -2.14 -1.68 -9.78
C HIS A 308 -0.81 -1.91 -9.04
N GLN A 309 -0.25 -0.88 -8.41
CA GLN A 309 0.93 -1.01 -7.53
C GLN A 309 0.69 -2.06 -6.43
N ALA A 310 -0.45 -1.99 -5.74
CA ALA A 310 -0.78 -2.92 -4.68
C ALA A 310 -0.83 -4.38 -5.17
N GLN A 311 -1.32 -4.64 -6.38
CA GLN A 311 -1.34 -5.98 -6.97
C GLN A 311 0.04 -6.44 -7.42
N CYS A 312 0.90 -5.57 -7.96
CA CYS A 312 2.31 -5.89 -8.25
C CYS A 312 3.03 -6.33 -6.97
N ARG A 313 2.84 -5.59 -5.88
CA ARG A 313 3.38 -5.94 -4.56
C ARG A 313 2.81 -7.27 -4.05
N TYR A 314 1.50 -7.50 -4.19
CA TYR A 314 0.86 -8.73 -3.73
C TYR A 314 1.35 -9.95 -4.50
N ALA A 315 1.44 -9.89 -5.83
CA ALA A 315 2.01 -10.96 -6.65
C ALA A 315 3.45 -11.30 -6.21
N THR A 316 4.26 -10.29 -5.88
CA THR A 316 5.61 -10.49 -5.34
C THR A 316 5.59 -11.17 -3.97
N LYS A 317 4.67 -10.78 -3.08
CA LYS A 317 4.49 -11.44 -1.77
C LYS A 317 4.10 -12.91 -1.93
N LEU A 318 3.25 -13.24 -2.90
CA LEU A 318 2.89 -14.63 -3.17
C LEU A 318 4.10 -15.45 -3.63
N ARG A 319 5.00 -14.88 -4.47
CA ARG A 319 6.27 -15.54 -4.83
C ARG A 319 7.13 -15.80 -3.59
N PHE A 320 7.22 -14.84 -2.66
CA PHE A 320 7.92 -15.05 -1.39
C PHE A 320 7.29 -16.18 -0.56
N MET A 321 5.96 -16.21 -0.45
CA MET A 321 5.21 -17.27 0.25
C MET A 321 5.49 -18.65 -0.37
N MET A 322 5.46 -18.74 -1.69
CA MET A 322 5.81 -19.96 -2.42
C MET A 322 7.24 -20.43 -2.14
N GLY A 323 8.19 -19.50 -2.19
CA GLY A 323 9.60 -19.78 -1.89
C GLY A 323 9.80 -20.27 -0.45
N LEU A 324 9.13 -19.64 0.50
CA LEU A 324 9.17 -20.02 1.92
C LEU A 324 8.63 -21.44 2.14
N ALA A 325 7.44 -21.76 1.59
CA ALA A 325 6.84 -23.08 1.65
C ALA A 325 7.75 -24.15 0.99
N LYS A 326 8.32 -23.84 -0.19
CA LYS A 326 9.22 -24.76 -0.89
C LYS A 326 10.47 -25.07 -0.08
N ARG A 327 11.17 -24.04 0.42
CA ARG A 327 12.39 -24.20 1.21
C ARG A 327 12.17 -25.00 2.49
N MET A 328 11.06 -24.73 3.19
CA MET A 328 10.70 -25.47 4.39
C MET A 328 10.53 -26.97 4.13
N ASN A 329 9.88 -27.36 3.03
CA ASN A 329 9.68 -28.76 2.68
C ASN A 329 10.96 -29.43 2.14
N GLU A 330 11.75 -28.75 1.32
CA GLU A 330 13.04 -29.26 0.83
C GLU A 330 14.01 -29.58 1.97
N MET A 331 14.05 -28.73 2.96
CA MET A 331 14.93 -28.84 4.13
C MET A 331 14.73 -30.13 4.91
N THR A 332 13.48 -30.59 5.01
CA THR A 332 13.11 -31.83 5.72
C THR A 332 13.03 -33.04 4.81
N GLY A 333 13.18 -32.88 3.48
CA GLY A 333 12.97 -33.94 2.50
C GLY A 333 11.50 -34.29 2.27
N ASN A 334 10.57 -33.49 2.80
CA ASN A 334 9.13 -33.71 2.69
C ASN A 334 8.57 -33.29 1.32
N ASP A 335 9.36 -32.62 0.50
CA ASP A 335 9.03 -32.21 -0.86
C ASP A 335 8.77 -33.39 -1.83
N ALA A 336 9.24 -34.61 -1.49
CA ALA A 336 8.94 -35.84 -2.20
C ALA A 336 7.56 -36.46 -1.82
N ASN A 337 6.89 -35.94 -0.79
CA ASN A 337 5.59 -36.45 -0.32
C ASN A 337 4.47 -36.02 -1.26
N PRO A 338 3.67 -36.95 -1.84
CA PRO A 338 2.56 -36.60 -2.72
C PRO A 338 1.53 -35.64 -2.12
N ALA A 339 1.25 -35.74 -0.81
CA ALA A 339 0.33 -34.82 -0.12
C ALA A 339 0.88 -33.38 -0.08
N VAL A 340 2.18 -33.22 0.12
CA VAL A 340 2.86 -31.92 0.04
C VAL A 340 2.82 -31.37 -1.39
N ALA A 341 3.03 -32.22 -2.38
CA ALA A 341 2.94 -31.81 -3.79
C ALA A 341 1.56 -31.27 -4.16
N ILE A 342 0.47 -31.85 -3.62
CA ILE A 342 -0.91 -31.35 -3.84
C ILE A 342 -1.07 -29.97 -3.22
N GLN A 343 -0.65 -29.75 -1.96
CA GLN A 343 -0.73 -28.46 -1.28
C GLN A 343 0.12 -27.38 -1.98
N MET A 344 1.33 -27.75 -2.42
CA MET A 344 2.18 -26.84 -3.20
C MET A 344 1.56 -26.49 -4.56
N GLY A 345 0.83 -27.44 -5.18
CA GLY A 345 0.06 -27.23 -6.40
C GLY A 345 -1.08 -26.23 -6.19
N GLU A 346 -1.81 -26.31 -5.08
CA GLU A 346 -2.86 -25.36 -4.73
C GLU A 346 -2.29 -23.94 -4.55
N LEU A 347 -1.18 -23.79 -3.80
CA LEU A 347 -0.48 -22.52 -3.64
C LEU A 347 -0.02 -21.94 -4.99
N ALA A 348 0.56 -22.78 -5.86
CA ALA A 348 1.03 -22.37 -7.18
C ALA A 348 -0.13 -21.90 -8.07
N ALA A 349 -1.29 -22.59 -8.02
CA ALA A 349 -2.48 -22.19 -8.76
C ALA A 349 -2.96 -20.80 -8.33
N PHE A 350 -3.04 -20.52 -7.03
CA PHE A 350 -3.44 -19.21 -6.53
C PHE A 350 -2.47 -18.09 -6.93
N ALA A 351 -1.17 -18.32 -6.79
CA ALA A 351 -0.16 -17.36 -7.21
C ALA A 351 -0.24 -17.08 -8.73
N THR A 352 -0.44 -18.12 -9.54
CA THR A 352 -0.60 -18.00 -11.00
C THR A 352 -1.87 -17.23 -11.36
N ILE A 353 -3.00 -17.45 -10.68
CA ILE A 353 -4.23 -16.70 -10.91
C ILE A 353 -3.99 -15.20 -10.70
N VAL A 354 -3.37 -14.82 -9.58
CA VAL A 354 -3.10 -13.41 -9.27
C VAL A 354 -2.17 -12.77 -10.31
N ASP A 355 -1.10 -13.46 -10.68
CA ASP A 355 -0.14 -12.96 -11.70
C ASP A 355 -0.81 -12.82 -13.07
N SER A 356 -1.61 -13.81 -13.48
CA SER A 356 -2.37 -13.78 -14.74
C SER A 356 -3.40 -12.65 -14.76
N MET A 357 -4.10 -12.41 -13.65
CA MET A 357 -5.06 -11.32 -13.55
C MET A 357 -4.39 -9.95 -13.57
N LEU A 358 -3.19 -9.81 -13.00
CA LEU A 358 -2.40 -8.59 -13.10
C LEU A 358 -2.01 -8.31 -14.56
N GLN A 359 -1.57 -9.32 -15.29
CA GLN A 359 -1.28 -9.19 -16.72
C GLN A 359 -2.54 -8.88 -17.54
N ALA A 360 -3.67 -9.52 -17.25
CA ALA A 360 -4.94 -9.23 -17.90
C ALA A 360 -5.41 -7.78 -17.62
N HIS A 361 -5.20 -7.28 -16.39
CA HIS A 361 -5.48 -5.89 -16.02
C HIS A 361 -4.72 -4.89 -16.90
N GLU A 362 -3.48 -5.21 -17.26
CA GLU A 362 -2.65 -4.39 -18.15
C GLU A 362 -3.03 -4.55 -19.63
N THR A 363 -3.20 -5.79 -20.11
CA THR A 363 -3.41 -6.08 -21.55
C THR A 363 -4.80 -5.72 -22.04
N THR A 364 -5.78 -5.67 -21.15
CA THR A 364 -7.16 -5.22 -21.46
C THR A 364 -7.41 -3.76 -21.08
N ALA A 365 -6.36 -3.01 -20.79
CA ALA A 365 -6.42 -1.58 -20.55
C ALA A 365 -6.89 -0.83 -21.81
N THR A 366 -7.60 0.28 -21.62
CA THR A 366 -8.16 1.09 -22.72
C THR A 366 -7.67 2.53 -22.63
N VAL A 367 -7.45 3.16 -23.79
CA VAL A 367 -7.07 4.55 -23.90
C VAL A 367 -8.33 5.41 -23.96
N ASP A 368 -8.41 6.48 -23.15
CA ASP A 368 -9.50 7.43 -23.18
C ASP A 368 -9.30 8.51 -24.27
N ALA A 369 -10.24 9.46 -24.36
CA ALA A 369 -10.20 10.54 -25.35
C ALA A 369 -9.00 11.50 -25.17
N ASP A 370 -8.40 11.56 -23.98
CA ASP A 370 -7.23 12.38 -23.67
C ASP A 370 -5.91 11.62 -23.90
N GLY A 371 -5.98 10.40 -24.42
CA GLY A 371 -4.82 9.56 -24.66
C GLY A 371 -4.22 8.98 -23.38
N ILE A 372 -5.02 8.84 -22.31
CA ILE A 372 -4.61 8.26 -21.05
C ILE A 372 -5.02 6.78 -21.02
N LEU A 373 -4.09 5.91 -20.67
CA LEU A 373 -4.36 4.47 -20.56
C LEU A 373 -4.97 4.15 -19.20
N TRP A 374 -6.18 3.61 -19.21
CA TRP A 374 -6.92 3.15 -18.03
C TRP A 374 -6.81 1.63 -17.92
N PRO A 375 -6.15 1.10 -16.88
CA PRO A 375 -6.15 -0.32 -16.60
C PRO A 375 -7.58 -0.86 -16.39
N SER A 376 -7.77 -2.15 -16.68
CA SER A 376 -9.10 -2.77 -16.61
C SER A 376 -9.68 -2.78 -15.19
N GLN A 377 -10.79 -2.08 -14.99
CA GLN A 377 -11.49 -2.04 -13.71
C GLN A 377 -12.02 -3.41 -13.30
N THR A 378 -12.65 -4.14 -14.23
CA THR A 378 -13.24 -5.46 -13.94
C THR A 378 -12.19 -6.43 -13.43
N THR A 379 -11.04 -6.51 -14.10
CA THR A 379 -9.96 -7.43 -13.71
C THR A 379 -9.35 -7.03 -12.37
N LEU A 380 -9.13 -5.72 -12.15
CA LEU A 380 -8.59 -5.22 -10.88
C LEU A 380 -9.50 -5.57 -9.71
N TYR A 381 -10.78 -5.21 -9.78
CA TYR A 381 -11.70 -5.49 -8.67
C TYR A 381 -11.92 -6.98 -8.46
N SER A 382 -11.86 -7.78 -9.52
CA SER A 382 -11.95 -9.25 -9.41
C SER A 382 -10.76 -9.82 -8.62
N VAL A 383 -9.53 -9.43 -8.92
CA VAL A 383 -8.37 -9.91 -8.16
C VAL A 383 -8.38 -9.38 -6.72
N MET A 384 -8.82 -8.15 -6.47
CA MET A 384 -8.98 -7.60 -5.13
C MET A 384 -10.05 -8.36 -4.32
N ALA A 385 -11.15 -8.77 -4.95
CA ALA A 385 -12.19 -9.58 -4.30
C ALA A 385 -11.67 -10.97 -3.93
N LEU A 386 -10.90 -11.60 -4.81
CA LEU A 386 -10.30 -12.91 -4.57
C LEU A 386 -9.18 -12.85 -3.53
N GLN A 387 -8.39 -11.77 -3.49
CA GLN A 387 -7.24 -11.64 -2.59
C GLN A 387 -7.61 -11.90 -1.12
N SER A 388 -8.75 -11.38 -0.65
CA SER A 388 -9.18 -11.53 0.74
C SER A 388 -9.45 -12.98 1.14
N GLU A 389 -9.82 -13.83 0.19
CA GLU A 389 -10.11 -15.25 0.40
C GLU A 389 -8.87 -16.10 0.14
N LEU A 390 -8.20 -15.92 -0.98
CA LEU A 390 -7.02 -16.68 -1.38
C LEU A 390 -5.86 -16.50 -0.38
N ASN A 391 -5.63 -15.28 0.10
CA ASN A 391 -4.57 -15.03 1.08
C ASN A 391 -4.77 -15.84 2.36
N GLY A 392 -6.00 -15.90 2.88
CA GLY A 392 -6.33 -16.70 4.06
C GLY A 392 -6.04 -18.19 3.86
N ARG A 393 -6.45 -18.76 2.72
CA ARG A 393 -6.20 -20.16 2.39
C ARG A 393 -4.71 -20.46 2.22
N MET A 394 -3.96 -19.55 1.57
CA MET A 394 -2.51 -19.73 1.41
C MET A 394 -1.77 -19.73 2.76
N LEU A 395 -2.13 -18.83 3.67
CA LEU A 395 -1.56 -18.82 5.03
C LEU A 395 -1.85 -20.12 5.76
N GLU A 396 -3.06 -20.67 5.61
CA GLU A 396 -3.44 -21.95 6.24
C GLU A 396 -2.64 -23.11 5.66
N ILE A 397 -2.48 -23.22 4.35
CA ILE A 397 -1.65 -24.25 3.72
C ILE A 397 -0.21 -24.20 4.24
N ILE A 398 0.39 -23.00 4.32
CA ILE A 398 1.76 -22.87 4.84
C ILE A 398 1.83 -23.29 6.30
N ARG A 399 0.79 -23.03 7.10
CA ARG A 399 0.69 -23.44 8.50
C ARG A 399 0.58 -24.97 8.62
N GLU A 400 -0.24 -25.60 7.78
CA GLU A 400 -0.37 -27.05 7.68
C GLU A 400 0.98 -27.70 7.30
N LEU A 401 1.67 -27.17 6.31
CA LEU A 401 2.99 -27.65 5.86
C LEU A 401 4.07 -27.50 6.94
N ALA A 402 4.03 -26.43 7.74
CA ALA A 402 4.98 -26.19 8.81
C ALA A 402 4.74 -27.11 10.02
N GLY A 403 3.49 -27.49 10.27
CA GLY A 403 3.09 -28.33 11.40
C GLY A 403 3.57 -27.76 12.75
N ALA A 404 3.91 -28.64 13.68
CA ALA A 404 4.42 -28.26 15.00
C ALA A 404 5.89 -27.78 15.00
N ALA A 405 6.62 -27.94 13.91
CA ALA A 405 8.05 -27.64 13.87
C ALA A 405 8.37 -26.16 14.17
N MET A 406 7.47 -25.23 13.80
CA MET A 406 7.66 -23.80 14.07
C MET A 406 7.44 -23.38 15.52
N ILE A 407 6.85 -24.23 16.37
CA ILE A 407 6.63 -23.94 17.79
C ILE A 407 7.57 -24.71 18.73
N THR A 408 8.46 -25.51 18.18
CA THR A 408 9.47 -26.30 18.92
C THR A 408 10.89 -25.79 18.65
N LEU A 409 11.05 -24.48 18.52
CA LEU A 409 12.33 -23.82 18.24
C LEU A 409 13.04 -23.42 19.53
N PRO A 410 14.38 -23.19 19.49
CA PRO A 410 15.10 -22.62 20.61
C PRO A 410 14.44 -21.36 21.13
N SER A 411 14.64 -21.00 22.39
CA SER A 411 13.96 -19.84 23.01
C SER A 411 14.37 -18.52 22.37
N SER A 412 15.62 -18.39 22.01
CA SER A 412 16.18 -17.20 21.32
C SER A 412 17.49 -17.52 20.59
N ALA A 413 17.96 -16.57 19.79
CA ALA A 413 19.26 -16.61 19.13
C ALA A 413 20.43 -16.80 20.10
N ARG A 414 20.26 -16.43 21.39
CA ARG A 414 21.28 -16.57 22.44
C ARG A 414 21.56 -18.00 22.82
N ASP A 415 20.63 -18.91 22.56
CA ASP A 415 20.83 -20.35 22.79
C ASP A 415 21.99 -20.90 21.96
N PHE A 416 22.34 -20.25 20.83
CA PHE A 416 23.51 -20.56 20.03
C PHE A 416 24.84 -20.00 20.60
N ASP A 417 24.78 -19.14 21.59
CA ASP A 417 25.97 -18.51 22.22
C ASP A 417 26.48 -19.35 23.40
N ASP A 418 25.65 -20.24 23.96
CA ASP A 418 26.05 -21.19 25.00
C ASP A 418 26.54 -22.49 24.36
N PRO A 419 27.80 -22.94 24.59
CA PRO A 419 28.36 -24.10 23.94
C PRO A 419 27.61 -25.43 24.20
N THR A 420 27.00 -25.58 25.39
CA THR A 420 26.25 -26.76 25.75
C THR A 420 24.93 -26.84 25.07
N ILE A 421 24.17 -25.71 25.09
CA ILE A 421 22.87 -25.58 24.43
C ILE A 421 23.05 -25.68 22.90
N ALA A 422 24.05 -24.96 22.35
CA ALA A 422 24.36 -25.00 20.92
C ALA A 422 24.67 -26.42 20.43
N ALA A 423 25.44 -27.21 21.19
CA ALA A 423 25.73 -28.60 20.83
C ALA A 423 24.48 -29.48 20.76
N ASP A 424 23.54 -29.31 21.68
CA ASP A 424 22.27 -30.00 21.65
C ASP A 424 21.39 -29.55 20.47
N ILE A 425 21.33 -28.24 20.19
CA ILE A 425 20.62 -27.69 19.03
C ILE A 425 21.21 -28.25 17.73
N ASP A 426 22.53 -28.19 17.58
CA ASP A 426 23.21 -28.67 16.37
C ASP A 426 22.97 -30.16 16.13
N ARG A 427 22.91 -30.94 17.20
CA ARG A 427 22.67 -32.39 17.13
C ARG A 427 21.22 -32.73 16.83
N TYR A 428 20.27 -32.10 17.48
CA TYR A 428 18.88 -32.57 17.50
C TYR A 428 17.92 -31.72 16.66
N MET A 429 18.31 -30.49 16.26
CA MET A 429 17.48 -29.61 15.45
C MET A 429 17.94 -29.48 14.01
N GLN A 430 18.95 -30.23 13.59
CA GLN A 430 19.29 -30.36 12.17
C GLN A 430 18.19 -31.10 11.39
N SER A 431 18.28 -31.07 10.08
CA SER A 431 17.46 -31.89 9.18
C SER A 431 18.36 -32.64 8.18
N GLY A 432 17.79 -33.55 7.41
CA GLY A 432 18.56 -34.32 6.43
C GLY A 432 19.24 -33.51 5.34
N LYS A 433 18.81 -32.23 5.11
CA LYS A 433 19.31 -31.36 4.04
C LYS A 433 19.74 -29.97 4.52
N ALA A 434 19.71 -29.70 5.83
CA ALA A 434 20.13 -28.42 6.40
C ALA A 434 20.68 -28.60 7.82
N ASP A 435 21.71 -27.81 8.15
CA ASP A 435 22.19 -27.69 9.53
C ASP A 435 21.11 -27.08 10.44
N ALA A 436 21.31 -27.21 11.75
CA ALA A 436 20.38 -26.74 12.74
C ALA A 436 20.10 -25.25 12.67
N ARG A 437 21.14 -24.43 12.43
CA ARG A 437 21.00 -22.97 12.37
C ARG A 437 20.17 -22.54 11.16
N THR A 438 20.40 -23.12 10.00
CA THR A 438 19.61 -22.88 8.77
C THR A 438 18.16 -23.30 8.96
N ARG A 439 17.93 -24.48 9.57
CA ARG A 439 16.59 -24.98 9.85
C ARG A 439 15.84 -24.07 10.81
N VAL A 440 16.46 -23.69 11.93
CA VAL A 440 15.88 -22.78 12.92
C VAL A 440 15.57 -21.41 12.28
N ALA A 441 16.51 -20.83 11.53
CA ALA A 441 16.30 -19.54 10.85
C ALA A 441 15.09 -19.58 9.88
N THR A 442 14.99 -20.67 9.09
CA THR A 442 13.87 -20.83 8.15
C THR A 442 12.52 -20.93 8.89
N LEU A 443 12.46 -21.76 9.93
CA LEU A 443 11.22 -21.93 10.69
C LEU A 443 10.86 -20.68 11.52
N ARG A 444 11.86 -19.93 12.02
CA ARG A 444 11.65 -18.60 12.61
C ARG A 444 11.05 -17.62 11.59
N MET A 445 11.50 -17.64 10.36
CA MET A 445 10.92 -16.80 9.31
C MET A 445 9.46 -17.20 9.01
N VAL A 446 9.15 -18.52 8.99
CA VAL A 446 7.77 -19.00 8.86
C VAL A 446 6.92 -18.52 10.03
N TRP A 447 7.40 -18.65 11.27
CA TRP A 447 6.69 -18.18 12.46
C TRP A 447 6.48 -16.68 12.44
N ASP A 448 7.52 -15.89 12.10
CA ASP A 448 7.44 -14.43 12.03
C ASP A 448 6.43 -13.97 10.98
N PHE A 449 6.32 -14.71 9.87
CA PHE A 449 5.35 -14.44 8.81
C PHE A 449 3.89 -14.85 9.19
N LEU A 450 3.68 -15.91 9.97
CA LEU A 450 2.36 -16.50 10.23
C LEU A 450 1.82 -16.24 11.64
N GLY A 451 2.68 -16.25 12.66
CA GLY A 451 2.29 -16.41 14.05
C GLY A 451 2.52 -15.19 14.94
N THR A 452 3.32 -14.22 14.50
CA THR A 452 3.60 -13.01 15.27
C THR A 452 2.53 -11.93 15.09
N GLU A 453 2.57 -10.87 15.91
CA GLU A 453 1.75 -9.66 15.74
C GLU A 453 1.96 -9.05 14.34
N PHE A 454 3.21 -9.08 13.83
CA PHE A 454 3.54 -8.64 12.47
C PHE A 454 2.84 -9.50 11.39
N GLY A 455 2.94 -10.81 11.48
CA GLY A 455 2.25 -11.73 10.56
C GLY A 455 0.73 -11.56 10.60
N SER A 456 0.17 -11.38 11.81
CA SER A 456 -1.27 -11.12 12.01
C SER A 456 -1.71 -9.80 11.38
N ARG A 457 -0.91 -8.73 11.52
CA ARG A 457 -1.18 -7.44 10.83
C ARG A 457 -1.16 -7.61 9.32
N HIS A 458 -0.22 -8.40 8.80
CA HIS A 458 -0.16 -8.65 7.35
C HIS A 458 -1.35 -9.46 6.85
N ALA A 459 -1.82 -10.45 7.59
CA ALA A 459 -3.05 -11.18 7.26
C ALA A 459 -4.27 -10.23 7.21
N GLN A 460 -4.41 -9.37 8.21
CA GLN A 460 -5.47 -8.37 8.27
C GLN A 460 -5.35 -7.33 7.15
N TYR A 461 -4.13 -6.88 6.84
CA TYR A 461 -3.88 -5.94 5.75
C TYR A 461 -4.34 -6.50 4.41
N GLU A 462 -3.94 -7.74 4.05
CA GLU A 462 -4.33 -8.34 2.76
C GLU A 462 -5.84 -8.56 2.64
N LYS A 463 -6.52 -8.72 3.77
CA LYS A 463 -7.97 -8.88 3.80
C LYS A 463 -8.74 -7.59 3.57
N PHE A 464 -8.18 -6.45 3.99
CA PHE A 464 -8.91 -5.17 4.04
C PHE A 464 -8.23 -4.02 3.30
N TYR A 465 -7.07 -4.20 2.67
CA TYR A 465 -6.32 -3.09 2.06
C TYR A 465 -7.12 -2.30 1.01
N GLY A 466 -8.00 -2.97 0.28
CA GLY A 466 -8.89 -2.38 -0.72
C GLY A 466 -10.29 -2.04 -0.19
N GLY A 467 -10.49 -2.08 1.14
CA GLY A 467 -11.77 -1.90 1.79
C GLY A 467 -12.45 -3.21 2.19
N ALA A 468 -13.66 -3.12 2.70
CA ALA A 468 -14.43 -4.29 3.10
C ALA A 468 -14.77 -5.17 1.88
N SER A 469 -14.61 -6.49 2.01
CA SER A 469 -14.78 -7.46 0.92
C SER A 469 -16.12 -7.32 0.19
N PHE A 470 -17.21 -7.02 0.90
CA PHE A 470 -18.52 -6.83 0.28
C PHE A 470 -18.56 -5.60 -0.65
N LEU A 471 -17.87 -4.51 -0.30
CA LEU A 471 -17.78 -3.31 -1.15
C LEU A 471 -16.97 -3.59 -2.42
N VAL A 472 -15.88 -4.34 -2.29
CA VAL A 472 -15.08 -4.76 -3.45
C VAL A 472 -15.90 -5.65 -4.37
N LYS A 473 -16.66 -6.62 -3.83
CA LYS A 473 -17.57 -7.49 -4.60
C LYS A 473 -18.70 -6.70 -5.28
N GLN A 474 -19.23 -5.66 -4.64
CA GLN A 474 -20.20 -4.74 -5.28
C GLN A 474 -19.58 -4.02 -6.48
N ASN A 475 -18.31 -3.61 -6.41
CA ASN A 475 -17.62 -3.01 -7.55
C ASN A 475 -17.39 -4.01 -8.67
N VAL A 476 -17.06 -5.28 -8.38
CA VAL A 476 -16.99 -6.33 -9.40
C VAL A 476 -18.34 -6.44 -10.13
N ASN A 477 -19.44 -6.54 -9.38
CA ASN A 477 -20.79 -6.60 -9.94
C ASN A 477 -21.12 -5.37 -10.79
N ARG A 478 -20.73 -4.18 -10.35
CA ARG A 478 -20.98 -2.90 -11.06
C ARG A 478 -20.29 -2.82 -12.42
N PHE A 479 -19.06 -3.36 -12.53
CA PHE A 479 -18.23 -3.24 -13.73
C PHE A 479 -18.27 -4.49 -14.64
N PHE A 480 -18.97 -5.55 -14.22
CA PHE A 480 -19.12 -6.75 -15.05
C PHE A 480 -20.07 -6.48 -16.24
N ASP A 481 -19.69 -6.98 -17.42
CA ASP A 481 -20.51 -6.86 -18.63
C ASP A 481 -21.66 -7.88 -18.63
N TYR A 482 -22.74 -7.54 -17.95
CA TYR A 482 -23.95 -8.37 -17.95
C TYR A 482 -24.69 -8.38 -19.28
N LYS A 483 -24.53 -7.35 -20.13
CA LYS A 483 -25.24 -7.26 -21.40
C LYS A 483 -24.96 -8.47 -22.31
N ARG A 484 -23.67 -8.83 -22.40
CA ARG A 484 -23.27 -10.02 -23.16
C ARG A 484 -23.80 -11.33 -22.55
N ALA A 485 -23.79 -11.42 -21.21
CA ALA A 485 -24.24 -12.61 -20.50
C ALA A 485 -25.78 -12.82 -20.66
N THR A 486 -26.58 -11.76 -20.47
CA THR A 486 -28.04 -11.82 -20.63
C THR A 486 -28.44 -12.10 -22.08
N ALA A 487 -27.75 -11.51 -23.05
CA ALA A 487 -28.01 -11.79 -24.46
C ALA A 487 -27.84 -13.29 -24.82
N MET A 488 -26.94 -14.02 -24.17
CA MET A 488 -26.80 -15.47 -24.34
C MET A 488 -28.02 -16.23 -23.79
N VAL A 489 -28.56 -15.80 -22.65
CA VAL A 489 -29.77 -16.38 -22.06
C VAL A 489 -30.97 -16.11 -22.97
N ASP A 490 -31.13 -14.88 -23.44
CA ASP A 490 -32.22 -14.51 -24.37
C ASP A 490 -32.18 -15.33 -25.66
N ALA A 491 -30.97 -15.52 -26.20
CA ALA A 491 -30.79 -16.39 -27.38
C ALA A 491 -31.16 -17.85 -27.11
N ALA A 492 -30.83 -18.39 -25.93
CA ALA A 492 -31.20 -19.74 -25.54
C ALA A 492 -32.71 -19.93 -25.35
N LEU A 493 -33.37 -18.92 -24.77
CA LEU A 493 -34.85 -18.93 -24.62
C LEU A 493 -35.58 -18.80 -25.93
N ALA A 494 -34.96 -18.23 -26.97
CA ALA A 494 -35.52 -18.10 -28.31
C ALA A 494 -35.34 -19.35 -29.20
N LEU A 495 -34.64 -20.39 -28.68
CA LEU A 495 -34.51 -21.64 -29.43
C LEU A 495 -35.86 -22.32 -29.64
N PRO A 496 -36.10 -22.97 -30.82
CA PRO A 496 -37.31 -23.72 -31.05
C PRO A 496 -37.53 -24.83 -30.02
N ALA A 497 -38.76 -25.06 -29.65
CA ALA A 497 -39.12 -26.18 -28.79
C ALA A 497 -38.69 -27.52 -29.44
N VAL A 498 -38.03 -28.36 -28.64
CA VAL A 498 -37.69 -29.73 -29.06
C VAL A 498 -38.93 -30.59 -28.80
N GLU A 499 -39.51 -31.17 -29.88
CA GLU A 499 -40.58 -32.12 -29.69
C GLU A 499 -40.09 -33.36 -28.93
N PRO A 500 -40.81 -33.82 -27.91
CA PRO A 500 -40.44 -35.05 -27.22
C PRO A 500 -40.45 -36.21 -28.19
N ALA A 501 -39.43 -37.07 -28.14
CA ALA A 501 -39.39 -38.28 -28.95
C ALA A 501 -40.68 -39.07 -28.73
N ARG A 502 -41.44 -39.30 -29.78
CA ARG A 502 -42.59 -40.21 -29.72
C ARG A 502 -42.03 -41.59 -29.33
N HIS A 503 -42.43 -42.07 -28.19
CA HIS A 503 -42.12 -43.46 -27.82
C HIS A 503 -42.70 -44.36 -28.91
N LEU A 504 -41.81 -45.01 -29.67
CA LEU A 504 -42.13 -46.11 -30.57
C LEU A 504 -42.49 -47.33 -29.76
#